data_9e1b0f1aec43183404d8df1b08ccf1f3
#
_entry.id   9e1b0f1aec43183404d8df1b08ccf1f3
#
_cell.length_a   1.000
_cell.length_b   1.000
_cell.length_c   1.000
_cell.angle_alpha   90.00
_cell.angle_beta   90.00
_cell.angle_gamma   90.00
#
_symmetry.space_group_name_H-M   'P 1'
#
loop_
_entity.id
_entity.type
_entity.pdbx_description
1 polymer ?
#
loop_
_entity_poly.entity_id
_entity_poly.type
_entity_poly.pdbx_seq_one_letter_code
_entity_poly.pdbx_strand_id
1 'polypeptide(L)'
;DFKDIVFNEPFEGFGDSPDFYVYGFDGKVIALGEIKCPMSQGKIESLQFGNTIDEKDEYYWQFLGHFLGRPDVDKLYYVIYDGYVNDGRILEMNRADHVENIKKLYDRIRLASEMIDESIRSGLDLLDCVDKAKEVLKLKMQIEALKPEAKNSVPVKNQIYKMRKELKKLMKKVPSQH
;
A
#
# COMPACT_ATOMS: atom_id res chain seq x y z
N ASP A 1 9.62 -21.42 7.23
CA ASP A 1 10.72 -21.63 6.27
C ASP A 1 10.91 -20.34 5.50
N PHE A 2 12.05 -19.66 5.63
CA PHE A 2 12.38 -18.39 4.95
C PHE A 2 12.42 -18.47 3.41
N LYS A 3 12.04 -19.59 2.84
CA LYS A 3 12.03 -19.84 1.39
C LYS A 3 10.90 -19.15 0.65
N ASP A 4 9.93 -18.63 1.38
CA ASP A 4 8.69 -18.12 0.78
C ASP A 4 8.60 -16.58 0.77
N ILE A 5 9.71 -15.91 1.10
CA ILE A 5 9.78 -14.45 0.98
C ILE A 5 10.01 -14.10 -0.48
N VAL A 6 9.13 -13.28 -1.04
CA VAL A 6 9.28 -12.73 -2.39
C VAL A 6 10.14 -11.48 -2.31
N PHE A 7 11.21 -11.45 -3.09
CA PHE A 7 12.09 -10.29 -3.21
C PHE A 7 12.14 -9.82 -4.66
N ASN A 8 12.27 -8.50 -4.83
CA ASN A 8 12.44 -7.85 -6.13
C ASN A 8 11.25 -8.05 -7.11
N GLU A 9 10.10 -8.40 -6.58
CA GLU A 9 8.85 -8.44 -7.34
C GLU A 9 7.82 -7.52 -6.68
N PRO A 10 7.14 -6.64 -7.40
CA PRO A 10 7.18 -6.40 -8.85
C PRO A 10 8.36 -5.52 -9.32
N PHE A 11 9.27 -5.12 -8.45
CA PHE A 11 10.47 -4.34 -8.78
C PHE A 11 11.56 -4.52 -7.71
N GLU A 12 12.80 -4.17 -8.08
CA GLU A 12 13.95 -4.26 -7.17
C GLU A 12 13.72 -3.47 -5.87
N GLY A 13 14.05 -4.07 -4.74
CA GLY A 13 13.88 -3.49 -3.40
C GLY A 13 12.51 -3.71 -2.79
N PHE A 14 11.53 -4.27 -3.51
CA PHE A 14 10.28 -4.72 -2.91
C PHE A 14 10.48 -6.10 -2.26
N GLY A 15 9.89 -6.28 -1.09
CA GLY A 15 9.86 -7.58 -0.41
C GLY A 15 8.49 -7.81 0.20
N ASP A 16 8.02 -9.05 0.14
CA ASP A 16 6.76 -9.49 0.67
C ASP A 16 6.87 -10.85 1.35
N SER A 17 6.17 -11.04 2.46
CA SER A 17 6.19 -12.26 3.25
C SER A 17 4.82 -12.50 3.89
N PRO A 18 3.89 -13.15 3.19
CA PRO A 18 2.65 -13.63 3.79
C PRO A 18 2.92 -14.66 4.90
N ASP A 19 2.02 -14.76 5.87
CA ASP A 19 2.20 -15.70 6.99
C ASP A 19 2.06 -17.16 6.53
N PHE A 20 1.25 -17.43 5.50
CA PHE A 20 1.12 -18.77 4.92
C PHE A 20 0.66 -18.75 3.45
N TYR A 21 0.83 -19.89 2.80
CA TYR A 21 0.36 -20.15 1.43
C TYR A 21 -0.60 -21.31 1.41
N VAL A 22 -1.63 -21.21 0.58
CA VAL A 22 -2.54 -22.32 0.26
C VAL A 22 -2.14 -22.88 -1.10
N TYR A 23 -1.93 -24.18 -1.14
CA TYR A 23 -1.53 -24.88 -2.35
C TYR A 23 -2.69 -25.67 -2.95
N GLY A 24 -2.83 -25.61 -4.25
CA GLY A 24 -3.71 -26.49 -5.01
C GLY A 24 -3.18 -27.92 -5.10
N PHE A 25 -4.00 -28.83 -5.63
CA PHE A 25 -3.59 -30.22 -5.83
C PHE A 25 -2.43 -30.37 -6.83
N ASP A 26 -2.22 -29.39 -7.69
CA ASP A 26 -1.11 -29.30 -8.64
C ASP A 26 0.18 -28.73 -8.05
N GLY A 27 0.18 -28.42 -6.76
CA GLY A 27 1.30 -27.85 -6.03
C GLY A 27 1.51 -26.33 -6.28
N LYS A 28 0.63 -25.66 -7.01
CA LYS A 28 0.70 -24.21 -7.19
C LYS A 28 0.06 -23.49 -6.02
N VAL A 29 0.58 -22.29 -5.71
CA VAL A 29 -0.05 -21.41 -4.75
C VAL A 29 -1.35 -20.87 -5.34
N ILE A 30 -2.47 -21.09 -4.63
CA ILE A 30 -3.80 -20.64 -5.04
C ILE A 30 -4.36 -19.54 -4.16
N ALA A 31 -3.81 -19.35 -2.97
CA ALA A 31 -4.14 -18.23 -2.09
C ALA A 31 -2.97 -17.90 -1.17
N LEU A 32 -2.96 -16.65 -0.70
CA LEU A 32 -2.08 -16.14 0.35
C LEU A 32 -2.84 -16.11 1.67
N GLY A 33 -2.12 -16.03 2.79
CA GLY A 33 -2.76 -15.86 4.07
C GLY A 33 -1.98 -14.96 5.01
N GLU A 34 -2.73 -14.20 5.78
CA GLU A 34 -2.20 -13.33 6.82
C GLU A 34 -2.98 -13.54 8.11
N ILE A 35 -2.27 -13.69 9.22
CA ILE A 35 -2.85 -13.95 10.54
C ILE A 35 -2.67 -12.71 11.41
N LYS A 36 -3.73 -12.24 12.03
CA LYS A 36 -3.68 -11.17 13.01
C LYS A 36 -4.31 -11.63 14.32
N CYS A 37 -3.58 -11.39 15.41
CA CYS A 37 -4.02 -11.67 16.77
C CYS A 37 -4.14 -10.34 17.53
N PRO A 38 -5.24 -9.58 17.34
CA PRO A 38 -5.40 -8.30 18.01
C PRO A 38 -5.48 -8.48 19.52
N MET A 39 -4.75 -7.64 20.26
CA MET A 39 -4.74 -7.72 21.73
C MET A 39 -5.90 -6.95 22.39
N SER A 40 -6.64 -6.13 21.66
CA SER A 40 -7.77 -5.39 22.20
C SER A 40 -9.10 -6.02 21.80
N GLN A 41 -9.96 -6.27 22.76
CA GLN A 41 -11.29 -6.84 22.53
C GLN A 41 -12.12 -5.99 21.58
N GLY A 42 -12.07 -4.66 21.68
CA GLY A 42 -12.79 -3.77 20.77
C GLY A 42 -12.33 -3.89 19.31
N LYS A 43 -11.04 -4.18 19.07
CA LYS A 43 -10.53 -4.45 17.73
C LYS A 43 -11.02 -5.80 17.22
N ILE A 44 -11.00 -6.83 18.08
CA ILE A 44 -11.52 -8.16 17.74
C ILE A 44 -13.00 -8.05 17.36
N GLU A 45 -13.81 -7.39 18.19
CA GLU A 45 -15.24 -7.19 17.93
C GLU A 45 -15.48 -6.43 16.61
N SER A 46 -14.73 -5.34 16.34
CA SER A 46 -14.87 -4.58 15.11
C SER A 46 -14.58 -5.42 13.86
N LEU A 47 -13.61 -6.33 13.94
CA LEU A 47 -13.23 -7.25 12.87
C LEU A 47 -14.18 -8.45 12.76
N GLN A 48 -14.74 -8.92 13.87
CA GLN A 48 -15.69 -10.03 13.90
C GLN A 48 -17.04 -9.67 13.28
N PHE A 49 -17.49 -8.42 13.41
CA PHE A 49 -18.77 -7.96 12.86
C PHE A 49 -18.67 -7.35 11.47
N GLY A 50 -17.47 -6.96 11.03
CA GLY A 50 -17.21 -6.50 9.67
C GLY A 50 -17.24 -7.67 8.67
N ASN A 51 -17.93 -7.53 7.56
CA ASN A 51 -17.98 -8.59 6.52
C ASN A 51 -16.97 -8.35 5.38
N THR A 52 -16.35 -7.19 5.35
CA THR A 52 -15.44 -6.76 4.29
C THR A 52 -14.23 -6.06 4.88
N ILE A 53 -13.10 -6.24 4.24
CA ILE A 53 -11.87 -5.52 4.52
C ILE A 53 -11.85 -4.33 3.57
N ASP A 54 -11.85 -3.11 4.10
CA ASP A 54 -11.85 -1.87 3.32
C ASP A 54 -10.63 -0.99 3.62
N GLU A 55 -10.54 0.13 2.91
CA GLU A 55 -9.42 1.08 3.02
C GLU A 55 -9.22 1.68 4.43
N LYS A 56 -10.19 1.54 5.31
CA LYS A 56 -10.14 2.04 6.70
C LYS A 56 -9.48 1.05 7.64
N ASP A 57 -9.38 -0.23 7.25
CA ASP A 57 -8.66 -1.22 8.01
C ASP A 57 -7.16 -0.94 7.92
N GLU A 58 -6.47 -0.96 9.06
CA GLU A 58 -5.03 -0.69 9.13
C GLU A 58 -4.18 -1.72 8.37
N TYR A 59 -4.70 -2.94 8.19
CA TYR A 59 -4.02 -4.04 7.49
C TYR A 59 -4.34 -4.08 5.99
N TYR A 60 -5.33 -3.34 5.54
CA TYR A 60 -5.79 -3.35 4.15
C TYR A 60 -4.65 -3.18 3.14
N TRP A 61 -3.81 -2.18 3.34
CA TRP A 61 -2.70 -1.88 2.43
C TRP A 61 -1.59 -2.93 2.48
N GLN A 62 -1.42 -3.63 3.61
CA GLN A 62 -0.52 -4.78 3.71
C GLN A 62 -1.03 -5.92 2.83
N PHE A 63 -2.33 -6.22 2.86
CA PHE A 63 -2.92 -7.27 2.01
C PHE A 63 -2.78 -6.97 0.53
N LEU A 64 -2.92 -5.70 0.12
CA LEU A 64 -2.65 -5.29 -1.25
C LEU A 64 -1.16 -5.45 -1.61
N GLY A 65 -0.26 -5.28 -0.66
CA GLY A 65 1.17 -5.57 -0.80
C GLY A 65 1.42 -7.03 -1.13
N HIS A 66 0.77 -7.96 -0.44
CA HIS A 66 0.84 -9.40 -0.74
C HIS A 66 0.41 -9.71 -2.17
N PHE A 67 -0.66 -9.08 -2.64
CA PHE A 67 -1.06 -9.21 -4.04
C PHE A 67 -0.05 -8.63 -5.02
N LEU A 68 0.68 -7.59 -4.67
CA LEU A 68 1.76 -7.06 -5.52
C LEU A 68 2.93 -8.04 -5.60
N GLY A 69 3.33 -8.64 -4.47
CA GLY A 69 4.42 -9.61 -4.41
C GLY A 69 4.10 -10.92 -5.14
N ARG A 70 2.83 -11.27 -5.28
CA ARG A 70 2.38 -12.49 -5.95
C ARG A 70 1.27 -12.19 -6.96
N PRO A 71 1.64 -11.65 -8.15
CA PRO A 71 0.67 -11.29 -9.17
C PRO A 71 -0.08 -12.49 -9.78
N ASP A 72 0.42 -13.68 -9.59
CA ASP A 72 -0.14 -14.96 -10.02
C ASP A 72 -1.26 -15.49 -9.09
N VAL A 73 -1.51 -14.83 -7.93
CA VAL A 73 -2.48 -15.28 -6.94
C VAL A 73 -3.63 -14.28 -6.82
N ASP A 74 -4.86 -14.79 -6.87
CA ASP A 74 -6.08 -13.97 -6.88
C ASP A 74 -6.79 -13.89 -5.54
N LYS A 75 -6.41 -14.71 -4.56
CA LYS A 75 -7.06 -14.81 -3.25
C LYS A 75 -6.12 -14.55 -2.11
N LEU A 76 -6.65 -13.90 -1.06
CA LEU A 76 -6.00 -13.78 0.24
C LEU A 76 -7.01 -14.13 1.34
N TYR A 77 -6.56 -14.92 2.30
CA TYR A 77 -7.29 -15.23 3.53
C TYR A 77 -6.74 -14.39 4.68
N TYR A 78 -7.58 -13.56 5.24
CA TYR A 78 -7.29 -12.82 6.45
C TYR A 78 -7.85 -13.59 7.64
N VAL A 79 -6.96 -14.14 8.44
CA VAL A 79 -7.29 -14.91 9.64
C VAL A 79 -7.20 -13.98 10.85
N ILE A 80 -8.31 -13.78 11.52
CA ILE A 80 -8.41 -13.03 12.77
C ILE A 80 -8.52 -14.06 13.88
N TYR A 81 -7.53 -14.16 14.74
CA TYR A 81 -7.52 -15.10 15.84
C TYR A 81 -7.69 -14.36 17.18
N ASP A 82 -8.67 -14.78 17.96
CA ASP A 82 -8.89 -14.33 19.32
C ASP A 82 -8.29 -15.34 20.31
N GLY A 83 -7.13 -15.00 20.83
CA GLY A 83 -6.42 -15.84 21.79
C GLY A 83 -7.08 -15.94 23.17
N TYR A 84 -8.05 -15.08 23.50
CA TYR A 84 -8.74 -15.11 24.79
C TYR A 84 -9.82 -16.18 24.85
N VAL A 85 -10.54 -16.37 23.74
CA VAL A 85 -11.63 -17.35 23.65
C VAL A 85 -11.26 -18.55 22.78
N ASN A 86 -10.04 -18.60 22.27
CA ASN A 86 -9.54 -19.63 21.36
C ASN A 86 -10.47 -19.85 20.17
N ASP A 87 -10.90 -18.74 19.57
CA ASP A 87 -11.77 -18.68 18.40
C ASP A 87 -11.14 -17.85 17.30
N GLY A 88 -11.63 -17.97 16.09
CA GLY A 88 -11.10 -17.22 14.98
C GLY A 88 -12.10 -17.07 13.85
N ARG A 89 -11.83 -16.09 13.00
CA ARG A 89 -12.61 -15.82 11.81
C ARG A 89 -11.69 -15.73 10.60
N ILE A 90 -12.18 -16.21 9.46
CA ILE A 90 -11.51 -16.09 8.19
C ILE A 90 -12.35 -15.19 7.28
N LEU A 91 -11.71 -14.14 6.76
CA LEU A 91 -12.28 -13.29 5.71
C LEU A 91 -11.54 -13.58 4.41
N GLU A 92 -12.25 -13.65 3.31
CA GLU A 92 -11.69 -13.80 1.98
C GLU A 92 -11.63 -12.44 1.28
N MET A 93 -10.50 -12.18 0.65
CA MET A 93 -10.27 -11.00 -0.17
C MET A 93 -9.87 -11.44 -1.58
N ASN A 94 -10.57 -10.95 -2.59
CA ASN A 94 -10.27 -11.26 -3.99
C ASN A 94 -9.56 -10.09 -4.66
N ARG A 95 -8.48 -10.36 -5.36
CA ARG A 95 -7.71 -9.36 -6.11
C ARG A 95 -8.58 -8.50 -7.03
N ALA A 96 -9.54 -9.12 -7.70
CA ALA A 96 -10.40 -8.46 -8.69
C ALA A 96 -11.19 -7.28 -8.10
N ASP A 97 -11.54 -7.35 -6.81
CA ASP A 97 -12.32 -6.32 -6.12
C ASP A 97 -11.49 -5.09 -5.75
N HIS A 98 -10.14 -5.18 -5.86
CA HIS A 98 -9.19 -4.17 -5.36
C HIS A 98 -8.18 -3.68 -6.39
N VAL A 99 -8.39 -3.95 -7.67
CA VAL A 99 -7.45 -3.66 -8.76
C VAL A 99 -7.00 -2.19 -8.78
N GLU A 100 -7.92 -1.25 -8.58
CA GLU A 100 -7.57 0.18 -8.57
C GLU A 100 -6.68 0.55 -7.38
N ASN A 101 -6.94 -0.03 -6.20
CA ASN A 101 -6.15 0.25 -5.01
C ASN A 101 -4.80 -0.45 -5.04
N ILE A 102 -4.71 -1.65 -5.61
CA ILE A 102 -3.44 -2.33 -5.91
C ILE A 102 -2.58 -1.44 -6.82
N LYS A 103 -3.17 -0.89 -7.87
CA LYS A 103 -2.48 0.05 -8.76
C LYS A 103 -2.03 1.32 -8.03
N LYS A 104 -2.88 1.92 -7.21
CA LYS A 104 -2.51 3.08 -6.38
C LYS A 104 -1.34 2.76 -5.45
N LEU A 105 -1.36 1.58 -4.83
CA LEU A 105 -0.27 1.14 -3.95
C LEU A 105 1.03 0.97 -4.74
N TYR A 106 0.98 0.27 -5.87
CA TYR A 106 2.12 0.09 -6.77
C TYR A 106 2.77 1.43 -7.14
N ASP A 107 1.97 2.38 -7.63
CA ASP A 107 2.46 3.70 -8.05
C ASP A 107 3.11 4.47 -6.87
N ARG A 108 2.58 4.31 -5.66
CA ARG A 108 3.14 4.94 -4.45
C ARG A 108 4.47 4.32 -4.03
N ILE A 109 4.55 2.99 -4.00
CA ILE A 109 5.76 2.29 -3.59
C ILE A 109 6.86 2.54 -4.63
N ARG A 110 6.54 2.46 -5.93
CA ARG A 110 7.48 2.75 -7.01
C ARG A 110 8.06 4.16 -6.89
N LEU A 111 7.21 5.17 -6.68
CA LEU A 111 7.67 6.54 -6.48
C LEU A 111 8.59 6.66 -5.26
N ALA A 112 8.24 6.01 -4.14
CA ALA A 112 9.07 6.01 -2.95
C ALA A 112 10.42 5.34 -3.20
N SER A 113 10.43 4.20 -3.90
CA SER A 113 11.67 3.51 -4.29
C SER A 113 12.57 4.38 -5.15
N GLU A 114 12.03 4.99 -6.20
CA GLU A 114 12.77 5.92 -7.08
C GLU A 114 13.40 7.09 -6.28
N MET A 115 12.67 7.64 -5.31
CA MET A 115 13.17 8.73 -4.46
C MET A 115 14.26 8.27 -3.50
N ILE A 116 14.15 7.06 -2.95
CA ILE A 116 15.19 6.46 -2.09
C ILE A 116 16.45 6.24 -2.90
N ASP A 117 16.34 5.65 -4.09
CA ASP A 117 17.49 5.39 -4.97
C ASP A 117 18.21 6.68 -5.38
N GLU A 118 17.44 7.72 -5.69
CA GLU A 118 18.03 9.01 -6.04
C GLU A 118 18.71 9.67 -4.84
N SER A 119 18.13 9.50 -3.64
CA SER A 119 18.74 9.97 -2.39
C SER A 119 20.05 9.28 -2.07
N ILE A 120 20.09 7.95 -2.20
CA ILE A 120 21.30 7.17 -1.96
C ILE A 120 22.39 7.61 -2.95
N ARG A 121 22.04 7.75 -4.22
CA ARG A 121 22.98 8.19 -5.28
C ARG A 121 23.49 9.62 -5.07
N SER A 122 22.66 10.51 -4.57
CA SER A 122 23.03 11.91 -4.34
C SER A 122 23.70 12.16 -2.99
N GLY A 123 23.82 11.14 -2.13
CA GLY A 123 24.38 11.28 -0.79
C GLY A 123 23.51 12.10 0.17
N LEU A 124 22.21 12.23 -0.14
CA LEU A 124 21.26 12.90 0.74
C LEU A 124 20.90 12.03 1.94
N ASP A 125 20.54 12.67 3.05
CA ASP A 125 20.01 11.96 4.21
C ASP A 125 18.70 11.25 3.86
N LEU A 126 18.65 9.95 4.13
CA LEU A 126 17.51 9.10 3.82
C LEU A 126 16.22 9.61 4.51
N LEU A 127 16.31 10.13 5.73
CA LEU A 127 15.17 10.69 6.48
C LEU A 127 14.61 11.93 5.79
N ASP A 128 15.47 12.82 5.33
CA ASP A 128 15.06 14.04 4.61
C ASP A 128 14.35 13.71 3.30
N CYS A 129 14.76 12.63 2.64
CA CYS A 129 14.10 12.11 1.43
C CYS A 129 12.72 11.54 1.70
N VAL A 130 12.58 10.73 2.76
CA VAL A 130 11.28 10.14 3.13
C VAL A 130 10.26 11.23 3.46
N ASP A 131 10.67 12.28 4.18
CA ASP A 131 9.77 13.37 4.52
C ASP A 131 9.39 14.22 3.30
N LYS A 132 10.34 14.48 2.39
CA LYS A 132 10.04 15.11 1.09
C LYS A 132 9.10 14.26 0.23
N ALA A 133 9.27 12.94 0.23
CA ALA A 133 8.39 12.01 -0.48
C ALA A 133 6.96 12.08 0.04
N LYS A 134 6.78 12.09 1.36
CA LYS A 134 5.47 12.25 2.01
C LYS A 134 4.80 13.57 1.60
N GLU A 135 5.57 14.67 1.58
CA GLU A 135 5.07 15.99 1.22
C GLU A 135 4.64 16.06 -0.25
N VAL A 136 5.44 15.52 -1.16
CA VAL A 136 5.11 15.40 -2.59
C VAL A 136 3.84 14.57 -2.79
N LEU A 137 3.74 13.45 -2.09
CA LEU A 137 2.56 12.57 -2.18
C LEU A 137 1.30 13.26 -1.65
N LYS A 138 1.40 13.92 -0.50
CA LYS A 138 0.30 14.70 0.09
C LYS A 138 -0.21 15.78 -0.87
N LEU A 139 0.68 16.54 -1.48
CA LEU A 139 0.31 17.56 -2.46
C LEU A 139 -0.35 16.98 -3.71
N LYS A 140 0.17 15.85 -4.23
CA LYS A 140 -0.47 15.15 -5.36
C LYS A 140 -1.89 14.71 -5.03
N MET A 141 -2.10 14.09 -3.87
CA MET A 141 -3.43 13.65 -3.42
C MET A 141 -4.41 14.82 -3.26
N GLN A 142 -3.97 15.93 -2.67
CA GLN A 142 -4.80 17.12 -2.53
C GLN A 142 -5.19 17.73 -3.89
N ILE A 143 -4.26 17.77 -4.84
CA ILE A 143 -4.54 18.24 -6.20
C ILE A 143 -5.58 17.34 -6.87
N GLU A 144 -5.47 16.02 -6.76
CA GLU A 144 -6.43 15.09 -7.33
C GLU A 144 -7.82 15.25 -6.70
N ALA A 145 -7.90 15.38 -5.38
CA ALA A 145 -9.16 15.57 -4.65
C ALA A 145 -9.90 16.86 -5.08
N LEU A 146 -9.17 17.91 -5.41
CA LEU A 146 -9.76 19.20 -5.82
C LEU A 146 -10.15 19.27 -7.32
N LYS A 147 -9.69 18.34 -8.15
CA LYS A 147 -9.98 18.36 -9.59
C LYS A 147 -11.46 18.38 -9.95
N PRO A 148 -12.34 17.59 -9.32
CA PRO A 148 -13.78 17.63 -9.63
C PRO A 148 -14.39 19.00 -9.38
N GLU A 149 -14.05 19.64 -8.26
CA GLU A 149 -14.57 20.96 -7.87
C GLU A 149 -14.02 22.10 -8.75
N ALA A 150 -12.81 21.92 -9.24
CA ALA A 150 -12.15 22.90 -10.10
C ALA A 150 -12.89 23.12 -11.44
N LYS A 151 -13.74 22.18 -11.89
CA LYS A 151 -14.50 22.35 -13.12
C LYS A 151 -15.38 23.61 -13.07
N ASN A 152 -15.96 23.91 -11.90
CA ASN A 152 -16.95 24.98 -11.73
C ASN A 152 -16.53 26.10 -10.77
N SER A 153 -15.27 26.09 -10.26
CA SER A 153 -14.80 27.04 -9.24
C SER A 153 -13.46 27.68 -9.60
N VAL A 154 -13.46 28.97 -9.84
CA VAL A 154 -12.23 29.75 -10.11
C VAL A 154 -11.29 29.76 -8.89
N PRO A 155 -11.76 29.96 -7.63
CA PRO A 155 -10.91 29.86 -6.45
C PRO A 155 -10.18 28.51 -6.34
N VAL A 156 -10.87 27.40 -6.61
CA VAL A 156 -10.27 26.05 -6.56
C VAL A 156 -9.24 25.86 -7.66
N LYS A 157 -9.45 26.38 -8.87
CA LYS A 157 -8.43 26.40 -9.94
C LYS A 157 -7.16 27.13 -9.50
N ASN A 158 -7.30 28.28 -8.84
CA ASN A 158 -6.16 29.04 -8.34
C ASN A 158 -5.42 28.30 -7.22
N GLN A 159 -6.15 27.59 -6.35
CA GLN A 159 -5.57 26.75 -5.32
C GLN A 159 -4.74 25.60 -5.95
N ILE A 160 -5.30 24.86 -6.88
CA ILE A 160 -4.59 23.81 -7.63
C ILE A 160 -3.34 24.37 -8.33
N TYR A 161 -3.43 25.54 -8.92
CA TYR A 161 -2.27 26.17 -9.57
C TYR A 161 -1.13 26.46 -8.57
N LYS A 162 -1.44 27.01 -7.38
CA LYS A 162 -0.47 27.25 -6.32
C LYS A 162 0.19 25.94 -5.86
N MET A 163 -0.60 24.90 -5.62
CA MET A 163 -0.11 23.58 -5.20
C MET A 163 0.79 22.94 -6.25
N ARG A 164 0.45 23.04 -7.54
CA ARG A 164 1.31 22.56 -8.64
C ARG A 164 2.65 23.32 -8.72
N LYS A 165 2.65 24.63 -8.42
CA LYS A 165 3.88 25.41 -8.36
C LYS A 165 4.77 24.98 -7.20
N GLU A 166 4.17 24.68 -6.06
CA GLU A 166 4.87 24.14 -4.88
C GLU A 166 5.42 22.75 -5.14
N LEU A 167 4.61 21.84 -5.68
CA LEU A 167 5.03 20.51 -6.10
C LEU A 167 6.25 20.58 -7.05
N LYS A 168 6.21 21.47 -8.04
CA LYS A 168 7.33 21.66 -8.97
C LYS A 168 8.60 22.19 -8.29
N LYS A 169 8.48 22.98 -7.21
CA LYS A 169 9.62 23.42 -6.41
C LYS A 169 10.21 22.29 -5.58
N LEU A 170 9.38 21.46 -4.96
CA LEU A 170 9.82 20.30 -4.19
C LEU A 170 10.53 19.27 -5.09
N MET A 171 9.96 18.99 -6.25
CA MET A 171 10.57 18.08 -7.23
C MET A 171 11.87 18.60 -7.84
N LYS A 172 12.07 19.92 -7.94
CA LYS A 172 13.34 20.51 -8.41
C LYS A 172 14.48 20.49 -7.38
N LYS A 173 14.15 20.33 -6.08
CA LYS A 173 15.14 20.16 -5.02
C LYS A 173 15.65 18.72 -4.89
N VAL A 174 15.06 17.81 -5.64
CA VAL A 174 15.60 16.48 -5.90
C VAL A 174 16.60 16.65 -7.05
N PRO A 175 17.89 16.32 -6.89
CA PRO A 175 18.88 16.51 -7.93
C PRO A 175 18.47 15.74 -9.18
N SER A 176 18.28 16.46 -10.30
CA SER A 176 18.14 15.80 -11.60
C SER A 176 19.52 15.28 -12.00
N GLN A 177 19.62 13.99 -12.21
CA GLN A 177 20.80 13.42 -12.80
C GLN A 177 20.93 13.87 -14.26
N HIS A 178 22.09 14.40 -14.56
CA HIS A 178 22.67 14.43 -15.91
C HIS A 178 23.54 13.20 -16.12
#